data_93d9a9cc687c95c9df42e9a5c191d9ec
#
_entry.id   93d9a9cc687c95c9df42e9a5c191d9ec
#
_cell.length_a   1.000
_cell.length_b   1.000
_cell.length_c   1.000
_cell.angle_alpha   90.00
_cell.angle_beta   90.00
_cell.angle_gamma   90.00
#
_symmetry.space_group_name_H-M   'P 1'
#
loop_
_entity.id
_entity.type
_entity.pdbx_description
1 polymer ?
#
loop_
_entity_poly.entity_id
_entity_poly.type
_entity_poly.pdbx_seq_one_letter_code
_entity_poly.pdbx_strand_id
1 'polypeptide(L)'
;MKILLVDDDEALAYSTAKLIHRIGGHNVYVTDEPAEIFTRCQAKDVDLVIMDVNLPGATWQGQAVSGADIARMLKNHPLTADIPIILVTAYAMVKERTTLLENSQADQFIAKPIVDYAALLDLISQLCQV
;
A
#
# COMPACT_ATOMS: atom_id res chain seq x y z
N MET A 1 7.92 -2.99 12.61
CA MET A 1 8.47 -2.85 11.26
C MET A 1 8.09 -1.50 10.67
N LYS A 2 8.66 -1.14 9.54
CA LYS A 2 8.41 0.13 8.86
C LYS A 2 7.39 -0.07 7.76
N ILE A 3 6.25 0.59 7.90
CA ILE A 3 5.13 0.50 6.95
C ILE A 3 4.97 1.82 6.23
N LEU A 4 4.85 1.79 4.92
CA LEU A 4 4.50 2.96 4.10
C LEU A 4 3.01 2.90 3.78
N LEU A 5 2.27 3.88 4.25
CA LEU A 5 0.84 4.02 3.99
C LEU A 5 0.62 5.08 2.93
N VAL A 6 0.15 4.67 1.77
CA VAL A 6 -0.09 5.57 0.63
C VAL A 6 -1.58 5.85 0.52
N ASP A 7 -1.95 7.11 0.77
CA ASP A 7 -3.33 7.57 0.73
C ASP A 7 -3.30 9.08 0.53
N ASP A 8 -4.18 9.62 -0.32
CA ASP A 8 -4.31 11.05 -0.56
C ASP A 8 -5.15 11.77 0.50
N ASP A 9 -5.96 11.04 1.26
CA ASP A 9 -6.73 11.57 2.39
C ASP A 9 -5.84 11.58 3.64
N GLU A 10 -5.17 12.70 3.88
CA GLU A 10 -4.22 12.83 4.99
C GLU A 10 -4.85 12.56 6.36
N ALA A 11 -6.03 13.11 6.62
CA ALA A 11 -6.68 12.94 7.91
C ALA A 11 -7.00 11.47 8.20
N LEU A 12 -7.56 10.78 7.22
CA LEU A 12 -7.85 9.35 7.32
C LEU A 12 -6.57 8.54 7.44
N ALA A 13 -5.57 8.86 6.65
CA ALA A 13 -4.29 8.15 6.67
C ALA A 13 -3.58 8.27 8.02
N TYR A 14 -3.56 9.45 8.62
CA TYR A 14 -2.96 9.63 9.95
C TYR A 14 -3.73 8.88 11.03
N SER A 15 -5.06 8.85 10.94
CA SER A 15 -5.87 8.05 11.88
C SER A 15 -5.55 6.56 11.76
N THR A 16 -5.47 6.07 10.53
CA THR A 16 -5.10 4.66 10.26
C THR A 16 -3.69 4.36 10.77
N ALA A 17 -2.73 5.25 10.50
CA ALA A 17 -1.36 5.10 10.96
C ALA A 17 -1.26 5.01 12.49
N LYS A 18 -2.01 5.85 13.20
CA LYS A 18 -2.06 5.83 14.67
C LYS A 18 -2.58 4.50 15.20
N LEU A 19 -3.62 3.96 14.58
CA LEU A 19 -4.19 2.67 14.99
C LEU A 19 -3.21 1.53 14.76
N ILE A 20 -2.56 1.49 13.60
CA ILE A 20 -1.57 0.47 13.28
C ILE A 20 -0.39 0.55 14.25
N HIS A 21 0.06 1.75 14.58
CA HIS A 21 1.13 1.96 15.55
C HIS A 21 0.71 1.50 16.95
N ARG A 22 -0.46 1.93 17.40
CA ARG A 22 -0.96 1.66 18.76
C ARG A 22 -1.23 0.17 19.00
N ILE A 23 -1.86 -0.49 18.01
CA ILE A 23 -2.28 -1.89 18.18
C ILE A 23 -1.15 -2.85 17.80
N GLY A 24 -0.40 -2.52 16.73
CA GLY A 24 0.61 -3.42 16.16
C GLY A 24 2.05 -3.07 16.48
N GLY A 25 2.32 -1.89 17.02
CA GLY A 25 3.68 -1.44 17.35
C GLY A 25 4.53 -1.10 16.13
N HIS A 26 3.93 -0.93 14.95
CA HIS A 26 4.65 -0.61 13.72
C HIS A 26 4.86 0.90 13.56
N ASN A 27 5.96 1.27 12.93
CA ASN A 27 6.21 2.66 12.52
C ASN A 27 5.61 2.88 11.14
N VAL A 28 4.75 3.89 11.00
CA VAL A 28 4.02 4.14 9.76
C VAL A 28 4.36 5.51 9.21
N TYR A 29 4.80 5.56 7.95
CA TYR A 29 4.96 6.79 7.18
C TYR A 29 3.78 6.95 6.23
N VAL A 30 3.25 8.17 6.13
CA VAL A 30 2.13 8.50 5.25
C VAL A 30 2.62 9.36 4.10
N THR A 31 2.27 9.00 2.88
CA THR A 31 2.57 9.80 1.68
C THR A 31 1.56 9.50 0.58
N ASP A 32 1.44 10.42 -0.39
CA ASP A 32 0.71 10.20 -1.65
C ASP A 32 1.59 10.51 -2.87
N GLU A 33 2.87 10.79 -2.65
CA GLU A 33 3.79 11.22 -3.70
C GLU A 33 4.52 10.04 -4.33
N PRO A 34 4.33 9.75 -5.63
CA PRO A 34 5.01 8.62 -6.28
C PRO A 34 6.54 8.66 -6.14
N ALA A 35 7.16 9.82 -6.29
CA ALA A 35 8.61 9.95 -6.15
C ALA A 35 9.09 9.51 -4.76
N GLU A 36 8.38 9.89 -3.72
CA GLU A 36 8.71 9.50 -2.35
C GLU A 36 8.52 8.01 -2.13
N ILE A 37 7.46 7.43 -2.69
CA ILE A 37 7.19 5.98 -2.60
C ILE A 37 8.38 5.20 -3.17
N PHE A 38 8.80 5.54 -4.39
CA PHE A 38 9.91 4.85 -5.05
C PHE A 38 11.22 5.05 -4.31
N THR A 39 11.51 6.27 -3.87
CA THR A 39 12.76 6.59 -3.16
C THR A 39 12.86 5.78 -1.86
N ARG A 40 11.81 5.75 -1.05
CA ARG A 40 11.80 5.03 0.21
C ARG A 40 11.89 3.51 0.02
N CYS A 41 11.17 2.98 -0.95
CA CYS A 41 11.18 1.54 -1.22
C CYS A 41 12.54 1.09 -1.76
N GLN A 42 13.15 1.86 -2.66
CA GLN A 42 14.47 1.53 -3.20
C GLN A 42 15.58 1.65 -2.15
N ALA A 43 15.43 2.55 -1.18
CA ALA A 43 16.39 2.72 -0.09
C ALA A 43 16.30 1.64 0.98
N LYS A 44 15.40 0.66 0.84
CA LYS A 44 15.16 -0.39 1.83
C LYS A 44 14.66 0.16 3.17
N ASP A 45 13.97 1.30 3.13
CA ASP A 45 13.42 1.98 4.30
C ASP A 45 11.95 1.58 4.56
N VAL A 46 11.45 0.55 3.89
CA VAL A 46 10.07 0.09 3.96
C VAL A 46 10.03 -1.43 3.99
N ASP A 47 9.32 -1.99 4.96
CA ASP A 47 9.11 -3.43 5.07
C ASP A 47 7.81 -3.89 4.40
N LEU A 48 6.83 -3.01 4.29
CA LEU A 48 5.52 -3.31 3.69
C LEU A 48 4.86 -2.02 3.24
N VAL A 49 4.11 -2.09 2.13
CA VAL A 49 3.35 -0.95 1.60
C VAL A 49 1.85 -1.25 1.70
N ILE A 50 1.10 -0.31 2.27
CA ILE A 50 -0.36 -0.29 2.20
C ILE A 50 -0.72 0.80 1.19
N MET A 51 -1.29 0.41 0.05
CA MET A 51 -1.44 1.28 -1.12
C MET A 51 -2.90 1.49 -1.47
N ASP A 52 -3.37 2.73 -1.36
CA ASP A 52 -4.68 3.10 -1.92
C ASP A 52 -4.60 3.05 -3.44
N VAL A 53 -5.56 2.40 -4.06
CA VAL A 53 -5.64 2.32 -5.53
C VAL A 53 -5.95 3.68 -6.14
N ASN A 54 -6.81 4.45 -5.50
CA ASN A 54 -7.28 5.74 -6.03
C ASN A 54 -6.41 6.87 -5.50
N LEU A 55 -5.52 7.38 -6.35
CA LEU A 55 -4.61 8.48 -6.05
C LEU A 55 -4.83 9.62 -7.05
N PRO A 56 -5.90 10.43 -6.87
CA PRO A 56 -6.20 11.52 -7.82
C PRO A 56 -5.04 12.50 -7.94
N GLY A 57 -4.70 12.85 -9.16
CA GLY A 57 -3.61 13.79 -9.44
C GLY A 57 -2.20 13.23 -9.34
N ALA A 58 -2.03 11.97 -8.96
CA ALA A 58 -0.71 11.36 -8.92
C ALA A 58 -0.14 11.18 -10.32
N THR A 59 1.12 11.58 -10.51
CA THR A 59 1.81 11.43 -11.79
C THR A 59 3.20 10.85 -11.57
N TRP A 60 3.67 10.11 -12.58
CA TRP A 60 5.04 9.59 -12.61
C TRP A 60 5.56 9.67 -14.03
N GLN A 61 6.71 10.32 -14.20
CA GLN A 61 7.34 10.52 -15.51
C GLN A 61 6.37 11.14 -16.55
N GLY A 62 5.58 12.11 -16.11
CA GLY A 62 4.64 12.85 -16.95
C GLY A 62 3.32 12.14 -17.24
N GLN A 63 3.07 10.98 -16.66
CA GLN A 63 1.84 10.23 -16.86
C GLN A 63 1.05 10.06 -15.57
N ALA A 64 -0.28 10.08 -15.67
CA ALA A 64 -1.14 9.80 -14.53
C ALA A 64 -0.99 8.32 -14.12
N VAL A 65 -0.86 8.09 -12.81
CA VAL A 65 -0.72 6.74 -12.26
C VAL A 65 -1.72 6.51 -11.13
N SER A 66 -2.20 5.28 -11.03
CA SER A 66 -2.97 4.82 -9.88
C SER A 66 -2.07 4.10 -8.89
N GLY A 67 -2.60 3.78 -7.69
CA GLY A 67 -1.87 2.94 -6.75
C GLY A 67 -1.57 1.56 -7.31
N ALA A 68 -2.46 1.01 -8.14
CA ALA A 68 -2.23 -0.27 -8.81
C ALA A 68 -1.05 -0.19 -9.79
N ASP A 69 -0.94 0.92 -10.54
CA ASP A 69 0.20 1.15 -11.43
C ASP A 69 1.52 1.21 -10.67
N ILE A 70 1.53 1.94 -9.57
CA ILE A 70 2.73 2.06 -8.72
C ILE A 70 3.11 0.71 -8.12
N ALA A 71 2.13 -0.07 -7.66
CA ALA A 71 2.37 -1.41 -7.12
C ALA A 71 3.03 -2.31 -8.17
N ARG A 72 2.53 -2.29 -9.41
CA ARG A 72 3.11 -3.05 -10.51
C ARG A 72 4.55 -2.63 -10.77
N MET A 73 4.82 -1.33 -10.79
CA MET A 73 6.18 -0.82 -11.00
C MET A 73 7.12 -1.28 -9.89
N LEU A 74 6.69 -1.25 -8.64
CA LEU A 74 7.49 -1.74 -7.52
C LEU A 74 7.79 -3.23 -7.65
N LYS A 75 6.80 -4.04 -8.04
CA LYS A 75 6.97 -5.49 -8.19
C LYS A 75 7.85 -5.86 -9.38
N ASN A 76 7.98 -4.99 -10.36
CA ASN A 76 8.82 -5.23 -11.53
C ASN A 76 10.22 -4.63 -11.43
N HIS A 77 10.56 -4.02 -10.29
CA HIS A 77 11.90 -3.45 -10.06
C HIS A 77 12.69 -4.35 -9.12
N PRO A 78 13.93 -4.72 -9.47
CA PRO A 78 14.72 -5.68 -8.67
C PRO A 78 14.95 -5.24 -7.21
N LEU A 79 15.04 -3.94 -6.96
CA LEU A 79 15.28 -3.43 -5.59
C LEU A 79 14.03 -3.43 -4.71
N THR A 80 12.83 -3.54 -5.30
CA THR A 80 11.56 -3.38 -4.57
C THR A 80 10.61 -4.56 -4.74
N ALA A 81 10.94 -5.51 -5.61
CA ALA A 81 10.06 -6.64 -5.93
C ALA A 81 9.68 -7.49 -4.72
N ASP A 82 10.55 -7.55 -3.70
CA ASP A 82 10.31 -8.38 -2.52
C ASP A 82 9.49 -7.69 -1.43
N ILE A 83 9.19 -6.39 -1.59
CA ILE A 83 8.40 -5.66 -0.60
C ILE A 83 6.92 -6.06 -0.74
N PRO A 84 6.30 -6.61 0.33
CA PRO A 84 4.87 -6.95 0.28
C PRO A 84 4.01 -5.71 0.08
N ILE A 85 2.96 -5.83 -0.72
CA ILE A 85 2.04 -4.75 -1.02
C ILE A 85 0.61 -5.22 -0.74
N ILE A 86 -0.11 -4.46 0.09
CA ILE A 86 -1.54 -4.62 0.33
C ILE A 86 -2.25 -3.46 -0.37
N LEU A 87 -3.11 -3.76 -1.34
CA LEU A 87 -3.94 -2.73 -1.95
C LEU A 87 -5.16 -2.45 -1.10
N VAL A 88 -5.53 -1.19 -1.00
CA VAL A 88 -6.78 -0.75 -0.38
C VAL A 88 -7.68 -0.21 -1.48
N THR A 89 -8.87 -0.77 -1.61
CA THR A 89 -9.77 -0.43 -2.72
C THR A 89 -11.22 -0.41 -2.29
N ALA A 90 -11.98 0.52 -2.89
CA ALA A 90 -13.43 0.57 -2.73
C ALA A 90 -14.17 -0.41 -3.65
N TYR A 91 -13.46 -1.09 -4.56
CA TYR A 91 -14.09 -2.06 -5.47
C TYR A 91 -14.62 -3.25 -4.69
N ALA A 92 -15.92 -3.49 -4.79
CA ALA A 92 -16.61 -4.52 -4.00
C ALA A 92 -16.79 -5.84 -4.75
N MET A 93 -16.80 -5.82 -6.10
CA MET A 93 -17.06 -7.02 -6.90
C MET A 93 -15.81 -7.91 -6.99
N VAL A 94 -15.98 -9.21 -6.78
CA VAL A 94 -14.89 -10.19 -6.80
C VAL A 94 -14.09 -10.15 -8.11
N LYS A 95 -14.79 -10.00 -9.24
CA LYS A 95 -14.15 -9.93 -10.55
C LYS A 95 -13.20 -8.75 -10.66
N GLU A 96 -13.62 -7.58 -10.19
CA GLU A 96 -12.80 -6.36 -10.21
C GLU A 96 -11.57 -6.52 -9.33
N ARG A 97 -11.72 -7.13 -8.16
CA ARG A 97 -10.60 -7.39 -7.24
C ARG A 97 -9.57 -8.34 -7.85
N THR A 98 -10.03 -9.41 -8.49
CA THR A 98 -9.13 -10.39 -9.14
C THR A 98 -8.32 -9.70 -10.24
N THR A 99 -8.98 -8.94 -11.11
CA THR A 99 -8.32 -8.19 -12.17
C THR A 99 -7.30 -7.20 -11.60
N LEU A 100 -7.68 -6.49 -10.54
CA LEU A 100 -6.82 -5.51 -9.89
C LEU A 100 -5.56 -6.17 -9.31
N LEU A 101 -5.70 -7.31 -8.62
CA LEU A 101 -4.56 -8.05 -8.08
C LEU A 101 -3.62 -8.54 -9.19
N GLU A 102 -4.17 -9.10 -10.26
CA GLU A 102 -3.38 -9.57 -11.39
C GLU A 102 -2.61 -8.43 -12.05
N ASN A 103 -3.26 -7.31 -12.30
CA ASN A 103 -2.65 -6.16 -12.98
C ASN A 103 -1.61 -5.46 -12.12
N SER A 104 -1.86 -5.35 -10.82
CA SER A 104 -0.95 -4.67 -9.89
C SER A 104 0.18 -5.57 -9.40
N GLN A 105 -0.01 -6.88 -9.46
CA GLN A 105 0.89 -7.89 -8.88
C GLN A 105 1.02 -7.74 -7.36
N ALA A 106 0.08 -7.05 -6.71
CA ALA A 106 0.08 -6.92 -5.26
C ALA A 106 -0.15 -8.26 -4.57
N ASP A 107 0.31 -8.36 -3.33
CA ASP A 107 0.24 -9.61 -2.57
C ASP A 107 -1.15 -9.86 -2.00
N GLN A 108 -1.84 -8.81 -1.58
CA GLN A 108 -3.17 -8.87 -0.99
C GLN A 108 -3.93 -7.58 -1.23
N PHE A 109 -5.23 -7.61 -0.95
CA PHE A 109 -6.04 -6.39 -0.94
C PHE A 109 -6.96 -6.38 0.27
N ILE A 110 -7.41 -5.18 0.62
CA ILE A 110 -8.39 -4.97 1.68
C ILE A 110 -9.44 -3.98 1.18
N ALA A 111 -10.70 -4.20 1.57
CA ALA A 111 -11.80 -3.31 1.18
C ALA A 111 -11.76 -2.02 2.00
N LYS A 112 -12.09 -0.92 1.33
CA LYS A 112 -12.21 0.40 1.96
C LYS A 112 -13.70 0.67 2.29
N PRO A 113 -14.02 1.25 3.46
CA PRO A 113 -13.10 1.66 4.53
C PRO A 113 -12.55 0.47 5.32
N ILE A 114 -11.35 0.63 5.89
CA ILE A 114 -10.78 -0.39 6.77
C ILE A 114 -11.53 -0.32 8.10
N VAL A 115 -12.24 -1.40 8.43
CA VAL A 115 -13.02 -1.48 9.69
C VAL A 115 -12.50 -2.56 10.62
N ASP A 116 -11.86 -3.59 10.07
CA ASP A 116 -11.31 -4.69 10.84
C ASP A 116 -9.78 -4.57 10.89
N TYR A 117 -9.28 -3.84 11.88
CA TYR A 117 -7.84 -3.64 12.04
C TYR A 117 -7.12 -4.91 12.51
N ALA A 118 -7.82 -5.79 13.22
CA ALA A 118 -7.24 -7.08 13.58
C ALA A 118 -6.92 -7.92 12.34
N ALA A 119 -7.84 -7.95 11.38
CA ALA A 119 -7.61 -8.64 10.11
C ALA A 119 -6.46 -8.00 9.30
N LEU A 120 -6.36 -6.67 9.31
CA LEU A 120 -5.26 -5.97 8.64
C LEU A 120 -3.92 -6.34 9.28
N LEU A 121 -3.84 -6.33 10.60
CA LEU A 121 -2.61 -6.69 11.33
C LEU A 121 -2.23 -8.15 11.10
N ASP A 122 -3.20 -9.05 11.00
CA ASP A 122 -2.95 -10.46 10.67
C ASP A 122 -2.36 -10.59 9.26
N LEU A 123 -2.88 -9.86 8.27
CA LEU A 123 -2.32 -9.83 6.92
C LEU A 123 -0.87 -9.33 6.93
N ILE A 124 -0.60 -8.25 7.65
CA ILE A 124 0.75 -7.70 7.79
C ILE A 124 1.69 -8.77 8.35
N SER A 125 1.29 -9.45 9.41
CA SER A 125 2.09 -10.50 10.03
C SER A 125 2.34 -11.66 9.08
N GLN A 126 1.33 -12.09 8.33
CA GLN A 126 1.46 -13.19 7.36
C GLN A 126 2.42 -12.85 6.23
N LEU A 127 2.35 -11.63 5.71
CA LEU A 127 3.18 -11.21 4.57
C LEU A 127 4.63 -10.93 4.97
N CYS A 128 4.86 -10.54 6.21
CA CYS A 128 6.17 -10.15 6.72
C CYS A 128 6.76 -11.18 7.69
N GLN A 129 6.29 -12.41 7.67
CA GLN A 129 6.88 -13.49 8.45
C GLN A 129 8.29 -13.79 7.98
N VAL A 130 9.17 -13.84 8.93
CA VAL A 130 10.56 -14.17 8.69
C VAL A 130 10.80 -15.62 9.07
#